data_044939543801b44995ab8b2ae1cbbde7
#
_entry.id   044939543801b44995ab8b2ae1cbbde7
#
_cell.length_a   1.000
_cell.length_b   1.000
_cell.length_c   1.000
_cell.angle_alpha   90.00
_cell.angle_beta   90.00
_cell.angle_gamma   90.00
#
_symmetry.space_group_name_H-M   'P 1'
#
loop_
_entity.id
_entity.type
_entity.pdbx_description
1 polymer ?
#
loop_
_entity_poly.entity_id
_entity_poly.type
_entity_poly.pdbx_seq_one_letter_code
_entity_poly.pdbx_strand_id
1 'polypeptide(L)'
;MKRQFWLISFCVLVALTSCNRKPKDGFTDTYTSGVISIAADESFQPIVQEEIDVFESLYPLAGIVPRYTTEVEAINLLLKDSVRLAIATRTLTEEEMNSFHSRKFFPREIKLATDGLALIVNRDNPDSLLTVRDFSRILTGEAKDWKDINPNSRLKSIQVVFDN
;
A
#
# COMPACT_ATOMS: atom_id res chain seq x y z
N MET A 1 -1.89 56.90 -36.04
CA MET A 1 -0.85 55.91 -35.75
C MET A 1 -0.42 55.89 -34.28
N LYS A 2 -0.19 57.02 -33.60
CA LYS A 2 0.23 57.06 -32.16
C LYS A 2 -0.78 56.44 -31.18
N ARG A 3 -2.12 56.58 -31.40
CA ARG A 3 -3.15 55.98 -30.51
C ARG A 3 -3.26 54.48 -30.58
N GLN A 4 -2.97 53.88 -31.73
CA GLN A 4 -2.96 52.40 -31.90
C GLN A 4 -1.74 51.77 -31.19
N PHE A 5 -0.59 52.40 -31.23
CA PHE A 5 0.61 51.93 -30.52
C PHE A 5 0.42 51.91 -29.00
N TRP A 6 -0.32 52.89 -28.46
CA TRP A 6 -0.60 52.98 -27.02
C TRP A 6 -1.55 51.88 -26.54
N LEU A 7 -2.56 51.51 -27.37
CA LEU A 7 -3.45 50.40 -27.07
C LEU A 7 -2.77 49.04 -27.13
N ILE A 8 -1.89 48.84 -28.07
CA ILE A 8 -1.12 47.58 -28.18
C ILE A 8 -0.14 47.43 -26.97
N SER A 9 0.53 48.54 -26.61
CA SER A 9 1.44 48.55 -25.45
C SER A 9 0.69 48.25 -24.12
N PHE A 10 -0.52 48.78 -23.96
CA PHE A 10 -1.35 48.53 -22.80
C PHE A 10 -1.85 47.06 -22.73
N CYS A 11 -2.25 46.47 -23.85
CA CYS A 11 -2.64 45.07 -23.92
C CYS A 11 -1.49 44.12 -23.59
N VAL A 12 -0.27 44.40 -24.03
CA VAL A 12 0.93 43.60 -23.69
C VAL A 12 1.27 43.69 -22.20
N LEU A 13 1.12 44.88 -21.62
CA LEU A 13 1.37 45.07 -20.20
C LEU A 13 0.38 44.30 -19.31
N VAL A 14 -0.91 44.22 -19.71
CA VAL A 14 -1.96 43.48 -19.00
C VAL A 14 -1.77 41.97 -19.16
N ALA A 15 -1.28 41.51 -20.32
CA ALA A 15 -0.98 40.08 -20.53
C ALA A 15 0.16 39.55 -19.67
N LEU A 16 1.16 40.39 -19.35
CA LEU A 16 2.30 40.02 -18.52
C LEU A 16 1.97 39.89 -17.02
N THR A 17 0.86 40.47 -16.56
CA THR A 17 0.43 40.37 -15.15
C THR A 17 -0.51 39.19 -14.88
N SER A 18 -0.93 38.44 -15.90
CA SER A 18 -1.93 37.37 -15.80
C SER A 18 -1.39 36.03 -15.25
N CYS A 19 -0.08 35.85 -15.15
CA CYS A 19 0.51 34.54 -14.85
C CYS A 19 0.87 34.28 -13.39
N ASN A 20 0.48 35.12 -12.43
CA ASN A 20 0.88 34.92 -11.04
C ASN A 20 -0.31 34.74 -10.08
N ARG A 21 -1.31 33.93 -10.47
CA ARG A 21 -2.30 33.47 -9.51
C ARG A 21 -1.70 32.31 -8.70
N LYS A 22 -1.18 32.62 -7.52
CA LYS A 22 -0.97 31.61 -6.49
C LYS A 22 -2.32 30.93 -6.21
N PRO A 23 -2.37 29.58 -6.06
CA PRO A 23 -3.59 28.91 -5.64
C PRO A 23 -4.10 29.55 -4.35
N LYS A 24 -5.41 29.77 -4.29
CA LYS A 24 -6.06 30.49 -3.19
C LYS A 24 -5.96 29.78 -1.83
N ASP A 25 -5.59 28.51 -1.81
CA ASP A 25 -5.60 27.66 -0.62
C ASP A 25 -4.22 27.25 -0.08
N GLY A 26 -3.16 27.89 -0.54
CA GLY A 26 -1.83 27.79 0.11
C GLY A 26 -1.10 26.45 0.03
N PHE A 27 -1.75 25.37 -0.37
CA PHE A 27 -1.16 24.05 -0.50
C PHE A 27 -0.92 23.73 -1.98
N THR A 28 0.34 23.75 -2.37
CA THR A 28 0.78 23.21 -3.66
C THR A 28 1.30 21.80 -3.38
N ASP A 29 0.79 20.81 -4.11
CA ASP A 29 1.32 19.45 -4.03
C ASP A 29 2.78 19.43 -4.50
N THR A 30 3.67 19.16 -3.56
CA THR A 30 5.10 18.99 -3.79
C THR A 30 5.57 17.70 -3.10
N TYR A 31 6.85 17.38 -3.18
CA TYR A 31 7.40 16.21 -2.46
C TYR A 31 7.28 16.31 -0.92
N THR A 32 7.07 17.52 -0.38
CA THR A 32 7.09 17.81 1.05
C THR A 32 5.87 18.60 1.53
N SER A 33 4.87 18.76 0.69
CA SER A 33 3.60 19.42 1.03
C SER A 33 2.44 18.87 0.20
N GLY A 34 1.24 18.96 0.76
CA GLY A 34 0.02 18.42 0.16
C GLY A 34 -0.53 17.22 0.94
N VAL A 35 -1.70 16.72 0.56
CA VAL A 35 -2.36 15.59 1.22
C VAL A 35 -2.62 14.50 0.22
N ILE A 36 -2.17 13.26 0.56
CA ILE A 36 -2.43 12.08 -0.26
C ILE A 36 -3.14 11.00 0.55
N SER A 37 -4.00 10.24 -0.12
CA SER A 37 -4.58 9.01 0.44
C SER A 37 -3.76 7.80 -0.04
N ILE A 38 -3.46 6.92 0.91
CA ILE A 38 -2.79 5.65 0.64
C ILE A 38 -3.63 4.49 1.17
N ALA A 39 -3.42 3.29 0.65
CA ALA A 39 -3.99 2.06 1.20
C ALA A 39 -2.85 1.10 1.56
N ALA A 40 -3.03 0.34 2.64
CA ALA A 40 -2.08 -0.67 3.05
C ALA A 40 -2.82 -1.88 3.59
N ASP A 41 -2.24 -3.06 3.39
CA ASP A 41 -2.69 -4.24 4.12
C ASP A 41 -2.57 -3.99 5.63
N GLU A 42 -3.60 -4.38 6.38
CA GLU A 42 -3.69 -4.07 7.81
C GLU A 42 -2.56 -4.68 8.64
N SER A 43 -1.95 -5.77 8.16
CA SER A 43 -0.78 -6.38 8.82
C SER A 43 0.43 -5.44 8.86
N PHE A 44 0.50 -4.48 7.94
CA PHE A 44 1.58 -3.48 7.89
C PHE A 44 1.27 -2.21 8.68
N GLN A 45 0.08 -2.08 9.27
CA GLN A 45 -0.33 -0.88 9.99
C GLN A 45 0.72 -0.37 10.98
N PRO A 46 1.33 -1.18 11.86
CA PRO A 46 2.28 -0.68 12.84
C PRO A 46 3.49 0.01 12.18
N ILE A 47 4.04 -0.61 11.13
CA ILE A 47 5.23 -0.08 10.44
C ILE A 47 4.86 1.14 9.61
N VAL A 48 3.77 1.07 8.86
CA VAL A 48 3.33 2.17 7.98
C VAL A 48 2.95 3.40 8.77
N GLN A 49 2.30 3.24 9.93
CA GLN A 49 1.93 4.36 10.78
C GLN A 49 3.16 5.08 11.35
N GLU A 50 4.15 4.33 11.83
CA GLU A 50 5.42 4.88 12.32
C GLU A 50 6.14 5.71 11.23
N GLU A 51 6.19 5.20 10.00
CA GLU A 51 6.81 5.92 8.88
C GLU A 51 6.02 7.18 8.50
N ILE A 52 4.69 7.16 8.57
CA ILE A 52 3.85 8.33 8.35
C ILE A 52 4.14 9.39 9.42
N ASP A 53 4.14 9.01 10.69
CA ASP A 53 4.36 9.92 11.81
C ASP A 53 5.74 10.60 11.72
N VAL A 54 6.78 9.83 11.34
CA VAL A 54 8.12 10.38 11.09
C VAL A 54 8.11 11.32 9.90
N PHE A 55 7.49 10.94 8.78
CA PHE A 55 7.44 11.77 7.59
C PHE A 55 6.72 13.10 7.85
N GLU A 56 5.56 13.08 8.48
CA GLU A 56 4.77 14.28 8.80
C GLU A 56 5.49 15.18 9.82
N SER A 57 6.25 14.59 10.75
CA SER A 57 7.08 15.38 11.67
C SER A 57 8.20 16.14 10.98
N LEU A 58 8.78 15.55 9.92
CA LEU A 58 9.82 16.17 9.10
C LEU A 58 9.25 17.21 8.11
N TYR A 59 8.02 16.99 7.65
CA TYR A 59 7.35 17.80 6.63
C TYR A 59 5.97 18.25 7.11
N PRO A 60 5.89 19.27 7.98
CA PRO A 60 4.63 19.70 8.61
C PRO A 60 3.54 20.20 7.64
N LEU A 61 3.86 20.40 6.37
CA LEU A 61 2.92 20.79 5.32
C LEU A 61 2.44 19.58 4.47
N ALA A 62 2.93 18.39 4.77
CA ALA A 62 2.48 17.15 4.17
C ALA A 62 1.49 16.43 5.09
N GLY A 63 0.51 15.76 4.50
CA GLY A 63 -0.44 14.91 5.20
C GLY A 63 -0.63 13.61 4.43
N ILE A 64 -0.58 12.49 5.12
CA ILE A 64 -0.85 11.16 4.55
C ILE A 64 -2.07 10.59 5.26
N VAL A 65 -3.10 10.23 4.49
CA VAL A 65 -4.33 9.62 5.02
C VAL A 65 -4.31 8.13 4.71
N PRO A 66 -3.90 7.28 5.68
CA PRO A 66 -3.84 5.85 5.48
C PRO A 66 -5.23 5.21 5.57
N ARG A 67 -5.44 4.19 4.74
CA ARG A 67 -6.56 3.25 4.81
C ARG A 67 -5.99 1.85 5.01
N TYR A 68 -6.12 1.34 6.23
CA TYR A 68 -5.72 -0.03 6.53
C TYR A 68 -6.90 -0.96 6.22
N THR A 69 -6.67 -1.95 5.38
CA THR A 69 -7.70 -2.85 4.87
C THR A 69 -7.06 -4.16 4.38
N THR A 70 -7.83 -5.05 3.79
CA THR A 70 -7.27 -6.27 3.18
C THR A 70 -6.43 -5.93 1.94
N GLU A 71 -5.44 -6.75 1.62
CA GLU A 71 -4.60 -6.59 0.43
C GLU A 71 -5.41 -6.42 -0.86
N VAL A 72 -6.44 -7.24 -1.03
CA VAL A 72 -7.32 -7.19 -2.21
C VAL A 72 -8.02 -5.83 -2.30
N GLU A 73 -8.54 -5.33 -1.19
CA GLU A 73 -9.21 -4.03 -1.20
C GLU A 73 -8.21 -2.87 -1.37
N ALA A 74 -7.01 -2.96 -0.81
CA ALA A 74 -5.96 -1.96 -1.02
C ALA A 74 -5.61 -1.81 -2.51
N ILE A 75 -5.46 -2.94 -3.22
CA ILE A 75 -5.22 -2.95 -4.67
C ILE A 75 -6.46 -2.45 -5.44
N ASN A 76 -7.66 -2.82 -5.03
CA ASN A 76 -8.90 -2.32 -5.64
C ASN A 76 -9.05 -0.79 -5.50
N LEU A 77 -8.68 -0.22 -4.37
CA LEU A 77 -8.68 1.23 -4.17
C LEU A 77 -7.69 1.93 -5.11
N LEU A 78 -6.53 1.31 -5.33
CA LEU A 78 -5.55 1.82 -6.30
C LEU A 78 -6.08 1.71 -7.73
N LEU A 79 -6.68 0.58 -8.11
CA LEU A 79 -7.32 0.38 -9.42
C LEU A 79 -8.44 1.39 -9.69
N LYS A 80 -9.20 1.78 -8.67
CA LYS A 80 -10.27 2.78 -8.75
C LYS A 80 -9.76 4.23 -8.69
N ASP A 81 -8.45 4.46 -8.64
CA ASP A 81 -7.83 5.78 -8.46
C ASP A 81 -8.30 6.51 -7.17
N SER A 82 -8.70 5.74 -6.16
CA SER A 82 -9.14 6.27 -4.88
C SER A 82 -7.97 6.58 -3.93
N VAL A 83 -6.82 5.96 -4.19
CA VAL A 83 -5.56 6.18 -3.46
C VAL A 83 -4.41 6.33 -4.46
N ARG A 84 -3.33 6.98 -4.02
CA ARG A 84 -2.15 7.21 -4.86
C ARG A 84 -1.07 6.15 -4.71
N LEU A 85 -1.13 5.38 -3.62
CA LEU A 85 -0.19 4.33 -3.30
C LEU A 85 -0.92 3.20 -2.60
N ALA A 86 -0.56 1.96 -2.92
CA ALA A 86 -0.98 0.77 -2.19
C ALA A 86 0.25 -0.01 -1.71
N ILE A 87 0.23 -0.45 -0.46
CA ILE A 87 1.25 -1.31 0.15
C ILE A 87 0.64 -2.69 0.32
N ALA A 88 1.23 -3.69 -0.35
CA ALA A 88 0.72 -5.04 -0.45
C ALA A 88 1.86 -6.05 -0.39
N THR A 89 1.54 -7.32 -0.16
CA THR A 89 2.53 -8.42 -0.08
C THR A 89 2.94 -8.94 -1.45
N ARG A 90 2.19 -8.61 -2.49
CA ARG A 90 2.39 -9.09 -3.87
C ARG A 90 2.50 -7.94 -4.87
N THR A 91 3.00 -8.26 -6.02
CA THR A 91 2.95 -7.40 -7.21
C THR A 91 1.56 -7.42 -7.86
N LEU A 92 1.30 -6.49 -8.75
CA LEU A 92 0.08 -6.48 -9.57
C LEU A 92 0.06 -7.70 -10.51
N THR A 93 -1.12 -8.26 -10.74
CA THR A 93 -1.30 -9.29 -11.77
C THR A 93 -1.22 -8.67 -13.16
N GLU A 94 -1.04 -9.49 -14.19
CA GLU A 94 -1.04 -9.01 -15.58
C GLU A 94 -2.35 -8.32 -15.95
N GLU A 95 -3.48 -8.82 -15.45
CA GLU A 95 -4.79 -8.23 -15.70
C GLU A 95 -4.94 -6.85 -15.04
N GLU A 96 -4.48 -6.73 -13.79
CA GLU A 96 -4.46 -5.46 -13.05
C GLU A 96 -3.55 -4.43 -13.75
N MET A 97 -2.36 -4.86 -14.18
CA MET A 97 -1.42 -4.02 -14.91
C MET A 97 -2.00 -3.56 -16.25
N ASN A 98 -2.63 -4.47 -17.01
CA ASN A 98 -3.30 -4.16 -18.26
C ASN A 98 -4.47 -3.18 -18.06
N SER A 99 -5.20 -3.29 -16.95
CA SER A 99 -6.24 -2.33 -16.58
C SER A 99 -5.68 -0.91 -16.41
N PHE A 100 -4.51 -0.76 -15.80
CA PHE A 100 -3.83 0.52 -15.71
C PHE A 100 -3.38 1.03 -17.08
N HIS A 101 -2.71 0.19 -17.88
CA HIS A 101 -2.17 0.57 -19.19
C HIS A 101 -3.29 0.99 -20.16
N SER A 102 -4.45 0.34 -20.13
CA SER A 102 -5.61 0.74 -20.95
C SER A 102 -6.09 2.16 -20.69
N ARG A 103 -5.90 2.63 -19.46
CA ARG A 103 -6.22 4.01 -19.02
C ARG A 103 -5.01 4.95 -19.11
N LYS A 104 -3.88 4.49 -19.68
CA LYS A 104 -2.62 5.25 -19.83
C LYS A 104 -1.96 5.60 -18.49
N PHE A 105 -2.21 4.81 -17.46
CA PHE A 105 -1.47 4.85 -16.20
C PHE A 105 -0.37 3.78 -16.21
N PHE A 106 0.78 4.11 -15.63
CA PHE A 106 1.95 3.24 -15.56
C PHE A 106 2.43 3.18 -14.11
N PRO A 107 1.80 2.33 -13.28
CA PRO A 107 2.17 2.21 -11.88
C PRO A 107 3.61 1.71 -11.75
N ARG A 108 4.31 2.18 -10.73
CA ARG A 108 5.66 1.74 -10.40
C ARG A 108 5.58 0.81 -9.20
N GLU A 109 6.13 -0.37 -9.34
CA GLU A 109 6.28 -1.33 -8.25
C GLU A 109 7.67 -1.17 -7.63
N ILE A 110 7.71 -1.05 -6.31
CA ILE A 110 8.95 -0.89 -5.54
C ILE A 110 8.91 -1.88 -4.39
N LYS A 111 9.89 -2.78 -4.35
CA LYS A 111 10.07 -3.67 -3.21
C LYS A 111 10.65 -2.88 -2.04
N LEU A 112 9.90 -2.79 -0.94
CA LEU A 112 10.31 -2.08 0.27
C LEU A 112 11.09 -2.98 1.22
N ALA A 113 10.57 -4.21 1.45
CA ALA A 113 11.14 -5.13 2.41
C ALA A 113 10.90 -6.59 2.00
N THR A 114 11.47 -7.50 2.73
CA THR A 114 11.13 -8.92 2.72
C THR A 114 10.67 -9.29 4.12
N ASP A 115 9.47 -9.82 4.21
CA ASP A 115 8.90 -10.31 5.45
C ASP A 115 9.15 -11.82 5.60
N GLY A 116 9.01 -12.32 6.81
CA GLY A 116 9.17 -13.73 7.15
C GLY A 116 8.04 -14.22 8.04
N LEU A 117 7.46 -15.36 7.69
CA LEU A 117 6.47 -16.04 8.50
C LEU A 117 7.17 -16.97 9.48
N ALA A 118 7.01 -16.72 10.78
CA ALA A 118 7.49 -17.60 11.83
C ALA A 118 6.36 -18.44 12.40
N LEU A 119 6.52 -19.76 12.38
CA LEU A 119 5.61 -20.67 13.06
C LEU A 119 6.04 -20.77 14.53
N ILE A 120 5.10 -20.48 15.41
CA ILE A 120 5.32 -20.64 16.86
C ILE A 120 4.45 -21.76 17.39
N VAL A 121 4.98 -22.51 18.32
CA VAL A 121 4.27 -23.59 19.01
C VAL A 121 4.32 -23.36 20.52
N ASN A 122 3.34 -23.93 21.23
CA ASN A 122 3.39 -23.93 22.70
C ASN A 122 4.68 -24.64 23.16
N ARG A 123 5.30 -24.15 24.23
CA ARG A 123 6.55 -24.65 24.80
C ARG A 123 6.46 -26.16 25.17
N ASP A 124 5.27 -26.60 25.57
CA ASP A 124 5.01 -27.98 25.96
C ASP A 124 4.65 -28.89 24.76
N ASN A 125 4.63 -28.35 23.56
CA ASN A 125 4.37 -29.14 22.36
C ASN A 125 5.64 -29.89 21.95
N PRO A 126 5.65 -31.24 22.02
CA PRO A 126 6.81 -32.03 21.62
C PRO A 126 7.03 -32.03 20.10
N ASP A 127 5.99 -31.70 19.31
CA ASP A 127 6.00 -31.69 17.84
C ASP A 127 6.33 -30.28 17.31
N SER A 128 7.53 -29.80 17.65
CA SER A 128 7.99 -28.44 17.30
C SER A 128 8.77 -28.36 15.98
N LEU A 129 9.12 -29.49 15.38
CA LEU A 129 9.84 -29.56 14.11
C LEU A 129 8.87 -29.90 12.99
N LEU A 130 8.50 -28.89 12.20
CA LEU A 130 7.62 -29.05 11.05
C LEU A 130 8.36 -28.62 9.77
N THR A 131 8.19 -29.41 8.72
CA THR A 131 8.65 -29.02 7.38
C THR A 131 7.59 -28.16 6.69
N VAL A 132 7.97 -27.41 5.66
CA VAL A 132 7.01 -26.67 4.80
C VAL A 132 5.96 -27.61 4.20
N ARG A 133 6.36 -28.85 3.90
CA ARG A 133 5.45 -29.87 3.38
C ARG A 133 4.42 -30.30 4.43
N ASP A 134 4.83 -30.51 5.67
CA ASP A 134 3.92 -30.86 6.76
C ASP A 134 2.92 -29.73 7.01
N PHE A 135 3.41 -28.50 6.99
CA PHE A 135 2.54 -27.33 7.11
C PHE A 135 1.52 -27.25 5.98
N SER A 136 1.95 -27.48 4.73
CA SER A 136 1.03 -27.54 3.59
C SER A 136 -0.04 -28.64 3.77
N ARG A 137 0.33 -29.84 4.22
CA ARG A 137 -0.60 -30.95 4.48
C ARG A 137 -1.61 -30.63 5.57
N ILE A 138 -1.19 -29.88 6.58
CA ILE A 138 -2.09 -29.38 7.64
C ILE A 138 -3.11 -28.40 7.05
N LEU A 139 -2.64 -27.37 6.34
CA LEU A 139 -3.49 -26.32 5.81
C LEU A 139 -4.50 -26.82 4.76
N THR A 140 -4.10 -27.82 3.96
CA THR A 140 -4.98 -28.44 2.96
C THR A 140 -5.94 -29.48 3.56
N GLY A 141 -5.82 -29.81 4.85
CA GLY A 141 -6.62 -30.82 5.51
C GLY A 141 -6.26 -32.26 5.13
N GLU A 142 -5.11 -32.48 4.50
CA GLU A 142 -4.57 -33.81 4.23
C GLU A 142 -4.13 -34.49 5.52
N ALA A 143 -3.45 -33.75 6.42
CA ALA A 143 -3.14 -34.20 7.76
C ALA A 143 -4.21 -33.69 8.75
N LYS A 144 -4.92 -34.61 9.38
CA LYS A 144 -6.00 -34.32 10.33
C LYS A 144 -5.61 -34.58 11.77
N ASP A 145 -4.66 -35.44 11.97
CA ASP A 145 -4.12 -35.78 13.29
C ASP A 145 -2.61 -35.50 13.34
N TRP A 146 -2.10 -35.14 14.50
CA TRP A 146 -0.65 -34.94 14.68
C TRP A 146 0.16 -36.21 14.37
N LYS A 147 -0.45 -37.38 14.49
CA LYS A 147 0.17 -38.65 14.10
C LYS A 147 0.39 -38.80 12.61
N ASP A 148 -0.34 -38.06 11.78
CA ASP A 148 -0.12 -38.02 10.32
C ASP A 148 1.19 -37.33 9.96
N ILE A 149 1.66 -36.47 10.87
CA ILE A 149 2.93 -35.72 10.74
C ILE A 149 4.04 -36.46 11.49
N ASN A 150 3.81 -36.77 12.76
CA ASN A 150 4.75 -37.50 13.62
C ASN A 150 4.03 -38.71 14.23
N PRO A 151 4.35 -39.96 13.79
CA PRO A 151 3.72 -41.18 14.31
C PRO A 151 3.86 -41.36 15.84
N ASN A 152 4.86 -40.74 16.44
CA ASN A 152 5.10 -40.79 17.90
C ASN A 152 4.42 -39.66 18.67
N SER A 153 3.65 -38.82 17.99
CA SER A 153 2.94 -37.71 18.62
C SER A 153 1.96 -38.21 19.69
N ARG A 154 1.91 -37.49 20.78
CA ARG A 154 0.92 -37.66 21.84
C ARG A 154 -0.28 -36.72 21.70
N LEU A 155 -0.20 -35.80 20.77
CA LEU A 155 -1.29 -34.88 20.44
C LEU A 155 -2.37 -35.62 19.64
N LYS A 156 -3.58 -35.05 19.66
CA LYS A 156 -4.75 -35.61 18.96
C LYS A 156 -4.95 -34.93 17.61
N SER A 157 -6.20 -34.60 17.32
CA SER A 157 -6.59 -33.94 16.05
C SER A 157 -6.00 -32.54 15.92
N ILE A 158 -5.73 -32.17 14.69
CA ILE A 158 -5.33 -30.83 14.29
C ILE A 158 -6.58 -30.03 13.95
N GLN A 159 -6.70 -28.85 14.53
CA GLN A 159 -7.75 -27.89 14.17
C GLN A 159 -7.08 -26.68 13.54
N VAL A 160 -7.41 -26.40 12.29
CA VAL A 160 -6.97 -25.20 11.60
C VAL A 160 -8.02 -24.12 11.76
N VAL A 161 -7.60 -22.95 12.20
CA VAL A 161 -8.46 -21.78 12.36
C VAL A 161 -7.87 -20.66 11.51
N PHE A 162 -8.69 -20.08 10.65
CA PHE A 162 -8.34 -18.89 9.89
C PHE A 162 -9.04 -17.69 10.50
N ASP A 163 -8.37 -16.56 10.50
CA ASP A 163 -8.98 -15.27 10.77
C ASP A 163 -9.80 -14.81 9.54
N ASN A 164 -10.87 -14.11 9.75
CA ASN A 164 -11.80 -13.66 8.69
C ASN A 164 -11.50 -12.23 8.29
#